data_164d7e28483f803b6def99cd4128a18e
#
_entry.id   164d7e28483f803b6def99cd4128a18e
#
_cell.length_a   1.000
_cell.length_b   1.000
_cell.length_c   1.000
_cell.angle_alpha   90.00
_cell.angle_beta   90.00
_cell.angle_gamma   90.00
#
_symmetry.space_group_name_H-M   'P 1'
#
loop_
_entity.id
_entity.type
_entity.pdbx_description
1 polymer ?
#
loop_
_entity_poly.entity_id
_entity_poly.type
_entity_poly.pdbx_seq_one_letter_code
_entity_poly.pdbx_strand_id
1 'polypeptide(L)'
;MEGINHVDPGGPPLVARLSRSVTMIKVSVGPVDNNAYLLQTSGTGLLVDAANDGDRLLKIIADHPLHSIVTTHRHADHWQALASLAVATKARSICGQPDLEAISAGAGIEGLVGVWDGDQVELGTESLEVIGLVGHTPGSITLAYAGGGVTHLFTGDSLFPGGPGKTNNPKDFTSLMNDLENKIFDRFDDDTVVHPGHGDDTTLGTERPHLAEWRERGW
;
A
#
# COMPACT_ATOMS: atom_id res chain seq x y z
N MET A 1 17.15 14.40 -9.50
CA MET A 1 16.61 13.30 -10.32
C MET A 1 15.12 13.35 -10.10
N GLU A 2 14.32 13.45 -11.16
CA GLU A 2 12.88 13.25 -11.01
C GLU A 2 12.67 11.84 -10.49
N GLY A 3 11.84 11.69 -9.45
CA GLY A 3 11.56 10.39 -8.83
C GLY A 3 10.83 9.45 -9.80
N ILE A 4 11.00 8.15 -9.62
CA ILE A 4 10.34 7.16 -10.46
C ILE A 4 8.83 7.21 -10.14
N ASN A 5 8.00 7.46 -11.15
CA ASN A 5 6.53 7.47 -11.01
C ASN A 5 6.00 8.44 -9.93
N HIS A 6 6.62 9.60 -9.78
CA HIS A 6 6.10 10.66 -8.91
C HIS A 6 4.74 11.17 -9.40
N VAL A 7 3.84 11.46 -8.46
CA VAL A 7 2.56 12.14 -8.73
C VAL A 7 2.42 13.30 -7.77
N ASP A 8 2.41 14.53 -8.28
CA ASP A 8 2.22 15.71 -7.45
C ASP A 8 0.84 15.71 -6.75
N PRO A 9 0.76 16.19 -5.50
CA PRO A 9 -0.52 16.38 -4.83
C PRO A 9 -1.49 17.21 -5.66
N GLY A 10 -2.67 16.65 -5.96
CA GLY A 10 -3.66 17.28 -6.83
C GLY A 10 -3.34 17.22 -8.32
N GLY A 11 -2.18 16.75 -8.73
CA GLY A 11 -1.75 16.59 -10.13
C GLY A 11 -2.50 15.49 -10.89
N PRO A 12 -2.26 15.32 -12.19
CA PRO A 12 -2.90 14.26 -12.97
C PRO A 12 -2.50 12.88 -12.44
N PRO A 13 -3.41 11.88 -12.49
CA PRO A 13 -3.07 10.53 -12.08
C PRO A 13 -2.04 9.90 -13.02
N LEU A 14 -1.16 9.07 -12.47
CA LEU A 14 -0.33 8.16 -13.24
C LEU A 14 -1.13 6.90 -13.55
N VAL A 15 -1.17 6.49 -14.81
CA VAL A 15 -1.81 5.25 -15.24
C VAL A 15 -0.75 4.29 -15.77
N ALA A 16 -0.63 3.12 -15.17
CA ALA A 16 0.31 2.08 -15.56
C ALA A 16 -0.39 0.74 -15.76
N ARG A 17 0.03 -0.01 -16.77
CA ARG A 17 -0.48 -1.36 -17.01
C ARG A 17 0.44 -2.37 -16.33
N LEU A 18 -0.03 -3.02 -15.29
CA LEU A 18 0.75 -4.01 -14.53
C LEU A 18 0.74 -5.39 -15.21
N SER A 19 -0.36 -5.75 -15.88
CA SER A 19 -0.47 -7.00 -16.64
C SER A 19 -1.45 -6.83 -17.79
N ARG A 20 -1.80 -7.92 -18.48
CA ARG A 20 -2.85 -7.91 -19.51
C ARG A 20 -4.23 -7.61 -18.93
N SER A 21 -4.46 -7.97 -17.66
CA SER A 21 -5.74 -7.90 -16.95
C SER A 21 -5.84 -6.76 -15.95
N VAL A 22 -4.71 -6.23 -15.44
CA VAL A 22 -4.69 -5.24 -14.37
C VAL A 22 -4.04 -3.93 -14.81
N THR A 23 -4.76 -2.83 -14.57
CA THR A 23 -4.26 -1.46 -14.69
C THR A 23 -4.19 -0.85 -13.29
N MET A 24 -3.12 -0.13 -12.99
CA MET A 24 -2.95 0.67 -11.79
C MET A 24 -3.15 2.16 -12.12
N ILE A 25 -3.86 2.86 -11.27
CA ILE A 25 -3.97 4.31 -11.27
C ILE A 25 -3.43 4.81 -9.93
N LYS A 26 -2.27 5.48 -9.95
CA LYS A 26 -1.66 6.13 -8.79
C LYS A 26 -2.08 7.57 -8.74
N VAL A 27 -2.49 8.05 -7.57
CA VAL A 27 -2.78 9.45 -7.29
C VAL A 27 -2.13 9.87 -5.98
N SER A 28 -1.70 11.12 -5.91
CA SER A 28 -1.32 11.74 -4.65
C SER A 28 -2.49 12.54 -4.10
N VAL A 29 -2.84 12.29 -2.83
CA VAL A 29 -3.94 12.91 -2.10
C VAL A 29 -3.47 13.37 -0.72
N GLY A 30 -4.00 14.50 -0.27
CA GLY A 30 -3.64 15.05 1.04
C GLY A 30 -2.35 15.87 1.05
N PRO A 31 -2.02 16.47 2.21
CA PRO A 31 -0.96 17.47 2.32
C PRO A 31 0.46 16.91 2.47
N VAL A 32 0.61 15.61 2.69
CA VAL A 32 1.90 14.94 2.95
C VAL A 32 2.25 13.94 1.85
N ASP A 33 1.79 14.20 0.64
CA ASP A 33 2.08 13.39 -0.56
C ASP A 33 1.65 11.92 -0.43
N ASN A 34 0.49 11.68 0.21
CA ASN A 34 -0.04 10.33 0.37
C ASN A 34 -0.43 9.74 -0.98
N ASN A 35 0.01 8.54 -1.24
CA ASN A 35 -0.38 7.77 -2.41
C ASN A 35 -1.66 6.97 -2.14
N ALA A 36 -2.56 6.95 -3.12
CA ALA A 36 -3.65 6.00 -3.23
C ALA A 36 -3.53 5.26 -4.57
N TYR A 37 -3.69 3.95 -4.53
CA TYR A 37 -3.54 3.11 -5.72
C TYR A 37 -4.84 2.38 -6.04
N LEU A 38 -5.47 2.74 -7.17
CA LEU A 38 -6.62 2.02 -7.69
C LEU A 38 -6.15 0.96 -8.69
N LEU A 39 -6.32 -0.31 -8.34
CA LEU A 39 -6.07 -1.45 -9.21
C LEU A 39 -7.38 -1.85 -9.85
N GLN A 40 -7.41 -1.94 -11.18
CA GLN A 40 -8.62 -2.22 -11.94
C GLN A 40 -8.44 -3.40 -12.88
N THR A 41 -9.46 -4.26 -12.91
CA THR A 41 -9.70 -5.26 -13.98
C THR A 41 -10.87 -4.81 -14.85
N SER A 42 -11.27 -5.61 -15.84
CA SER A 42 -12.42 -5.30 -16.70
C SER A 42 -13.78 -5.24 -15.97
N GLY A 43 -13.88 -5.76 -14.75
CA GLY A 43 -15.16 -5.88 -14.04
C GLY A 43 -15.16 -5.39 -12.60
N THR A 44 -14.00 -5.09 -12.03
CA THR A 44 -13.91 -4.71 -10.62
C THR A 44 -12.63 -3.96 -10.31
N GLY A 45 -12.59 -3.26 -9.16
CA GLY A 45 -11.43 -2.54 -8.66
C GLY A 45 -11.14 -2.84 -7.18
N LEU A 46 -9.90 -2.58 -6.80
CA LEU A 46 -9.38 -2.59 -5.44
C LEU A 46 -8.63 -1.27 -5.22
N LEU A 47 -8.95 -0.56 -4.14
CA LEU A 47 -8.23 0.65 -3.75
C LEU A 47 -7.29 0.33 -2.58
N VAL A 48 -6.01 0.64 -2.72
CA VAL A 48 -5.04 0.62 -1.62
C VAL A 48 -4.92 2.04 -1.08
N ASP A 49 -5.19 2.19 0.20
CA ASP A 49 -5.24 3.41 1.00
C ASP A 49 -6.24 4.47 0.50
N ALA A 50 -7.37 4.56 1.17
CA ALA A 50 -8.30 5.67 1.05
C ALA A 50 -7.79 6.88 1.86
N ALA A 51 -6.59 7.36 1.51
CA ALA A 51 -5.76 8.22 2.33
C ALA A 51 -6.43 9.57 2.64
N ASN A 52 -6.86 10.29 1.62
CA ASN A 52 -7.50 11.61 1.76
C ASN A 52 -8.33 11.94 0.50
N ASP A 53 -8.94 13.16 0.43
CA ASP A 53 -9.65 13.69 -0.74
C ASP A 53 -10.63 12.67 -1.38
N GLY A 54 -11.61 12.23 -0.58
CA GLY A 54 -12.61 11.25 -0.99
C GLY A 54 -13.34 11.61 -2.28
N ASP A 55 -13.61 12.89 -2.52
CA ASP A 55 -14.28 13.36 -3.74
C ASP A 55 -13.40 13.13 -4.99
N ARG A 56 -12.10 13.31 -4.85
CA ARG A 56 -11.14 13.02 -5.92
C ARG A 56 -11.06 11.52 -6.18
N LEU A 57 -10.95 10.72 -5.13
CA LEU A 57 -10.92 9.26 -5.25
C LEU A 57 -12.21 8.73 -5.88
N LEU A 58 -13.38 9.24 -5.52
CA LEU A 58 -14.65 8.88 -6.16
C LEU A 58 -14.68 9.21 -7.64
N LYS A 59 -14.15 10.36 -8.07
CA LYS A 59 -14.04 10.72 -9.48
C LYS A 59 -13.12 9.77 -10.27
N ILE A 60 -12.05 9.28 -9.65
CA ILE A 60 -11.09 8.35 -10.27
C ILE A 60 -11.67 6.94 -10.34
N ILE A 61 -12.39 6.50 -9.29
CA ILE A 61 -13.15 5.25 -9.29
C ILE A 61 -14.23 5.30 -10.37
N ALA A 62 -14.89 6.47 -10.53
CA ALA A 62 -15.95 6.72 -11.51
C ALA A 62 -17.01 5.61 -11.51
N ASP A 63 -17.36 5.07 -12.69
CA ASP A 63 -18.38 4.04 -12.85
C ASP A 63 -17.82 2.61 -12.67
N HIS A 64 -16.55 2.44 -12.28
CA HIS A 64 -15.97 1.13 -12.07
C HIS A 64 -16.40 0.56 -10.71
N PRO A 65 -16.97 -0.63 -10.65
CA PRO A 65 -17.32 -1.25 -9.37
C PRO A 65 -16.07 -1.42 -8.49
N LEU A 66 -16.07 -0.84 -7.29
CA LEU A 66 -15.01 -1.07 -6.32
C LEU A 66 -15.42 -2.23 -5.41
N HIS A 67 -14.64 -3.32 -5.43
CA HIS A 67 -14.90 -4.51 -4.61
C HIS A 67 -14.39 -4.33 -3.19
N SER A 68 -13.19 -3.79 -3.04
CA SER A 68 -12.54 -3.63 -1.74
C SER A 68 -11.69 -2.37 -1.63
N ILE A 69 -11.54 -1.89 -0.41
CA ILE A 69 -10.60 -0.86 0.00
C ILE A 69 -9.70 -1.51 1.04
N VAL A 70 -8.40 -1.55 0.77
CA VAL A 70 -7.39 -2.10 1.69
C VAL A 70 -6.61 -0.95 2.31
N THR A 71 -6.60 -0.88 3.63
CA THR A 71 -5.78 0.07 4.40
C THR A 71 -4.52 -0.64 4.84
N THR A 72 -3.36 -0.10 4.44
CA THR A 72 -2.06 -0.73 4.69
C THR A 72 -1.68 -0.75 6.16
N HIS A 73 -2.03 0.30 6.93
CA HIS A 73 -1.72 0.39 8.35
C HIS A 73 -2.59 1.45 9.06
N ARG A 74 -2.44 1.58 10.39
CA ARG A 74 -3.36 2.36 11.25
C ARG A 74 -3.15 3.88 11.29
N HIS A 75 -2.14 4.46 10.62
CA HIS A 75 -1.96 5.91 10.64
C HIS A 75 -3.09 6.62 9.90
N ALA A 76 -3.55 7.72 10.49
CA ALA A 76 -4.79 8.36 10.06
C ALA A 76 -4.74 8.86 8.61
N ASP A 77 -3.60 9.27 8.15
CA ASP A 77 -3.37 9.78 6.81
C ASP A 77 -3.49 8.72 5.69
N HIS A 78 -3.69 7.43 6.05
CA HIS A 78 -3.94 6.33 5.09
C HIS A 78 -5.42 5.92 4.99
N TRP A 79 -6.31 6.49 5.82
CA TRP A 79 -7.71 6.09 5.84
C TRP A 79 -8.71 7.24 6.11
N GLN A 80 -8.32 8.51 5.99
CA GLN A 80 -9.21 9.64 6.25
C GLN A 80 -10.47 9.64 5.36
N ALA A 81 -10.38 9.15 4.13
CA ALA A 81 -11.51 9.01 3.23
C ALA A 81 -12.20 7.63 3.30
N LEU A 82 -11.72 6.69 4.12
CA LEU A 82 -12.20 5.30 4.14
C LEU A 82 -13.71 5.21 4.40
N ALA A 83 -14.21 5.84 5.46
CA ALA A 83 -15.62 5.76 5.84
C ALA A 83 -16.54 6.31 4.73
N SER A 84 -16.20 7.46 4.15
CA SER A 84 -16.99 8.08 3.08
C SER A 84 -16.99 7.23 1.81
N LEU A 85 -15.84 6.68 1.42
CA LEU A 85 -15.74 5.81 0.24
C LEU A 85 -16.48 4.49 0.46
N ALA A 86 -16.34 3.86 1.63
CA ALA A 86 -17.05 2.61 1.95
C ALA A 86 -18.57 2.78 1.85
N VAL A 87 -19.11 3.89 2.35
CA VAL A 87 -20.54 4.21 2.23
C VAL A 87 -20.95 4.44 0.77
N ALA A 88 -20.17 5.21 0.02
CA ALA A 88 -20.51 5.59 -1.36
C ALA A 88 -20.41 4.40 -2.33
N THR A 89 -19.40 3.55 -2.18
CA THR A 89 -19.10 2.45 -3.11
C THR A 89 -19.65 1.11 -2.66
N LYS A 90 -19.97 0.95 -1.37
CA LYS A 90 -20.32 -0.32 -0.71
C LYS A 90 -19.18 -1.37 -0.78
N ALA A 91 -17.96 -0.93 -1.02
CA ALA A 91 -16.78 -1.79 -1.05
C ALA A 91 -16.51 -2.37 0.35
N ARG A 92 -15.97 -3.58 0.40
CA ARG A 92 -15.48 -4.20 1.62
C ARG A 92 -14.26 -3.43 2.11
N SER A 93 -14.21 -3.08 3.38
CA SER A 93 -13.04 -2.45 4.00
C SER A 93 -12.18 -3.53 4.67
N ILE A 94 -10.89 -3.54 4.35
CA ILE A 94 -9.92 -4.58 4.74
C ILE A 94 -8.68 -3.88 5.32
N CYS A 95 -8.06 -4.46 6.35
CA CYS A 95 -6.77 -3.98 6.88
C CYS A 95 -5.99 -5.12 7.54
N GLY A 96 -4.75 -4.86 7.94
CA GLY A 96 -3.99 -5.78 8.77
C GLY A 96 -4.66 -6.04 10.12
N GLN A 97 -4.82 -7.31 10.49
CA GLN A 97 -5.56 -7.74 11.69
C GLN A 97 -5.11 -7.05 12.99
N PRO A 98 -3.80 -6.83 13.27
CA PRO A 98 -3.40 -6.16 14.51
C PRO A 98 -3.74 -4.66 14.57
N ASP A 99 -3.99 -4.01 13.44
CA ASP A 99 -4.36 -2.58 13.37
C ASP A 99 -5.87 -2.35 13.27
N LEU A 100 -6.68 -3.43 13.15
CA LEU A 100 -8.12 -3.36 12.90
C LEU A 100 -8.87 -2.50 13.90
N GLU A 101 -8.66 -2.71 15.21
CA GLU A 101 -9.36 -1.95 16.25
C GLU A 101 -9.05 -0.45 16.18
N ALA A 102 -7.78 -0.10 15.93
CA ALA A 102 -7.34 1.29 15.85
C ALA A 102 -7.95 1.99 14.63
N ILE A 103 -7.98 1.33 13.48
CA ILE A 103 -8.57 1.87 12.24
C ILE A 103 -10.09 1.97 12.39
N SER A 104 -10.76 0.92 12.88
CA SER A 104 -12.21 0.91 13.07
C SER A 104 -12.66 2.06 13.99
N ALA A 105 -11.99 2.22 15.12
CA ALA A 105 -12.29 3.29 16.07
C ALA A 105 -11.98 4.69 15.51
N GLY A 106 -10.82 4.84 14.83
CA GLY A 106 -10.38 6.12 14.29
C GLY A 106 -11.19 6.58 13.09
N ALA A 107 -11.53 5.69 12.17
CA ALA A 107 -12.34 5.98 10.99
C ALA A 107 -13.84 5.97 11.27
N GLY A 108 -14.29 5.48 12.42
CA GLY A 108 -15.71 5.33 12.75
C GLY A 108 -16.41 4.34 11.82
N ILE A 109 -15.74 3.26 11.41
CA ILE A 109 -16.26 2.27 10.47
C ILE A 109 -16.51 0.93 11.17
N GLU A 110 -17.66 0.32 10.90
CA GLU A 110 -17.99 -1.03 11.33
C GLU A 110 -17.78 -2.03 10.17
N GLY A 111 -17.59 -3.31 10.50
CA GLY A 111 -17.45 -4.36 9.50
C GLY A 111 -16.10 -4.38 8.75
N LEU A 112 -15.08 -3.73 9.30
CA LEU A 112 -13.71 -3.83 8.82
C LEU A 112 -13.22 -5.27 8.97
N VAL A 113 -12.61 -5.82 7.92
CA VAL A 113 -12.14 -7.22 7.86
C VAL A 113 -10.63 -7.26 8.06
N GLY A 114 -10.18 -8.02 9.05
CA GLY A 114 -8.76 -8.25 9.29
C GLY A 114 -8.20 -9.34 8.39
N VAL A 115 -7.04 -9.08 7.79
CA VAL A 115 -6.22 -10.05 7.06
C VAL A 115 -4.80 -10.04 7.62
N TRP A 116 -4.04 -11.10 7.37
CA TRP A 116 -2.67 -11.17 7.87
C TRP A 116 -1.76 -11.96 6.91
N ASP A 117 -0.53 -12.08 7.29
CA ASP A 117 0.58 -12.69 6.56
C ASP A 117 0.20 -14.05 5.93
N GLY A 118 0.29 -14.14 4.61
CA GLY A 118 -0.10 -15.31 3.81
C GLY A 118 -1.54 -15.34 3.30
N ASP A 119 -2.40 -14.42 3.77
CA ASP A 119 -3.76 -14.27 3.23
C ASP A 119 -3.74 -13.72 1.80
N GLN A 120 -4.90 -13.77 1.13
CA GLN A 120 -5.09 -13.24 -0.22
C GLN A 120 -6.23 -12.21 -0.24
N VAL A 121 -6.05 -11.14 -0.99
CA VAL A 121 -7.10 -10.17 -1.30
C VAL A 121 -7.48 -10.30 -2.77
N GLU A 122 -8.76 -10.53 -3.03
CA GLU A 122 -9.28 -10.75 -4.38
C GLU A 122 -9.39 -9.45 -5.19
N LEU A 123 -9.07 -9.55 -6.48
CA LEU A 123 -9.27 -8.52 -7.49
C LEU A 123 -9.85 -9.16 -8.77
N GLY A 124 -11.12 -9.50 -8.75
CA GLY A 124 -11.79 -10.24 -9.83
C GLY A 124 -11.28 -11.68 -9.92
N THR A 125 -10.61 -12.01 -11.02
CA THR A 125 -9.95 -13.32 -11.22
C THR A 125 -8.50 -13.33 -10.77
N GLU A 126 -7.98 -12.17 -10.39
CA GLU A 126 -6.63 -11.99 -9.84
C GLU A 126 -6.69 -11.94 -8.31
N SER A 127 -5.54 -12.05 -7.65
CA SER A 127 -5.41 -11.83 -6.22
C SER A 127 -4.07 -11.18 -5.88
N LEU A 128 -4.03 -10.54 -4.72
CA LEU A 128 -2.80 -9.99 -4.14
C LEU A 128 -2.50 -10.75 -2.85
N GLU A 129 -1.27 -11.21 -2.69
CA GLU A 129 -0.79 -11.80 -1.44
C GLU A 129 -0.63 -10.71 -0.38
N VAL A 130 -1.05 -10.99 0.84
CA VAL A 130 -0.84 -10.14 2.01
C VAL A 130 0.44 -10.57 2.73
N ILE A 131 1.34 -9.62 2.95
CA ILE A 131 2.60 -9.81 3.67
C ILE A 131 2.61 -8.91 4.90
N GLY A 132 2.60 -9.48 6.10
CA GLY A 132 2.68 -8.72 7.35
C GLY A 132 4.10 -8.23 7.62
N LEU A 133 4.28 -6.92 7.82
CA LEU A 133 5.57 -6.29 8.12
C LEU A 133 5.45 -5.51 9.44
N VAL A 134 5.96 -6.10 10.53
CA VAL A 134 5.80 -5.55 11.88
C VAL A 134 6.92 -4.58 12.23
N GLY A 135 6.55 -3.33 12.57
CA GLY A 135 7.51 -2.35 13.10
C GLY A 135 7.09 -0.91 12.90
N HIS A 136 6.72 -0.48 11.69
CA HIS A 136 6.13 0.83 11.49
C HIS A 136 4.81 0.95 12.27
N THR A 137 3.94 -0.04 12.12
CA THR A 137 2.84 -0.34 13.05
C THR A 137 2.80 -1.83 13.35
N PRO A 138 2.05 -2.28 14.38
CA PRO A 138 1.87 -3.70 14.66
C PRO A 138 1.18 -4.49 13.54
N GLY A 139 0.31 -3.83 12.77
CA GLY A 139 -0.53 -4.43 11.74
C GLY A 139 -0.25 -3.93 10.32
N SER A 140 0.94 -3.38 10.06
CA SER A 140 1.31 -3.00 8.69
C SER A 140 1.32 -4.21 7.77
N ILE A 141 0.69 -4.06 6.61
CA ILE A 141 0.67 -5.04 5.54
C ILE A 141 1.18 -4.46 4.23
N THR A 142 1.86 -5.29 3.47
CA THR A 142 2.20 -5.07 2.07
C THR A 142 1.32 -5.97 1.22
N LEU A 143 0.82 -5.46 0.10
CA LEU A 143 0.14 -6.27 -0.90
C LEU A 143 1.09 -6.57 -2.05
N ALA A 144 1.26 -7.85 -2.39
CA ALA A 144 2.09 -8.29 -3.50
C ALA A 144 1.22 -8.75 -4.68
N TYR A 145 1.39 -8.13 -5.83
CA TYR A 145 0.76 -8.51 -7.09
C TYR A 145 1.83 -9.03 -8.06
N ALA A 146 1.74 -10.29 -8.44
CA ALA A 146 2.60 -10.90 -9.47
C ALA A 146 1.85 -10.93 -10.81
N GLY A 147 2.23 -10.06 -11.75
CA GLY A 147 1.57 -9.97 -13.03
C GLY A 147 2.46 -9.36 -14.11
N GLY A 148 2.25 -9.74 -15.38
CA GLY A 148 3.01 -9.19 -16.48
C GLY A 148 4.50 -9.56 -16.52
N GLY A 149 4.96 -10.48 -15.66
CA GLY A 149 6.35 -10.88 -15.52
C GLY A 149 7.15 -10.06 -14.50
N VAL A 150 6.52 -9.12 -13.83
CA VAL A 150 7.11 -8.28 -12.76
C VAL A 150 6.23 -8.36 -11.53
N THR A 151 6.83 -8.33 -10.35
CA THR A 151 6.09 -8.22 -9.08
C THR A 151 5.96 -6.75 -8.67
N HIS A 152 4.80 -6.38 -8.18
CA HIS A 152 4.47 -5.06 -7.65
C HIS A 152 4.12 -5.16 -6.17
N LEU A 153 4.82 -4.43 -5.31
CA LEU A 153 4.62 -4.39 -3.86
C LEU A 153 4.03 -3.05 -3.45
N PHE A 154 2.83 -3.04 -2.89
CA PHE A 154 2.20 -1.86 -2.29
C PHE A 154 2.52 -1.88 -0.80
N THR A 155 3.58 -1.18 -0.42
CA THR A 155 4.25 -1.35 0.89
C THR A 155 3.67 -0.50 2.01
N GLY A 156 2.73 0.40 1.71
CA GLY A 156 2.38 1.44 2.67
C GLY A 156 3.65 2.13 3.16
N ASP A 157 3.74 2.31 4.47
CA ASP A 157 4.89 2.97 5.10
C ASP A 157 5.96 2.00 5.63
N SER A 158 6.02 0.77 5.09
CA SER A 158 7.05 -0.19 5.52
C SER A 158 8.37 -0.05 4.78
N LEU A 159 8.33 0.33 3.49
CA LEU A 159 9.53 0.50 2.64
C LEU A 159 9.33 1.65 1.66
N PHE A 160 10.31 2.54 1.59
CA PHE A 160 10.39 3.72 0.72
C PHE A 160 11.68 3.72 -0.09
N PRO A 161 11.79 4.59 -1.11
CA PRO A 161 13.10 4.98 -1.63
C PRO A 161 14.02 5.46 -0.50
N GLY A 162 15.16 4.80 -0.32
CA GLY A 162 16.17 5.15 0.68
C GLY A 162 15.97 4.53 2.06
N GLY A 163 14.96 3.66 2.27
CA GLY A 163 14.91 2.86 3.49
C GLY A 163 13.56 2.47 4.05
N PRO A 164 13.59 1.81 5.21
CA PRO A 164 12.37 1.43 5.94
C PRO A 164 11.64 2.66 6.47
N GLY A 165 10.33 2.53 6.65
CA GLY A 165 9.52 3.54 7.29
C GLY A 165 9.89 3.76 8.76
N LYS A 166 9.55 4.94 9.26
CA LYS A 166 9.82 5.34 10.64
C LYS A 166 9.23 4.35 11.63
N THR A 167 10.00 4.05 12.67
CA THR A 167 9.57 3.23 13.81
C THR A 167 9.65 4.03 15.12
N ASN A 168 9.00 3.55 16.18
CA ASN A 168 8.93 4.30 17.44
C ASN A 168 10.09 3.99 18.39
N ASN A 169 10.81 2.92 18.18
CA ASN A 169 11.90 2.49 19.04
C ASN A 169 12.81 1.45 18.34
N PRO A 170 14.00 1.15 18.86
CA PRO A 170 14.94 0.20 18.25
C PRO A 170 14.41 -1.23 18.10
N LYS A 171 13.48 -1.67 18.96
CA LYS A 171 12.88 -3.01 18.85
C LYS A 171 11.98 -3.11 17.63
N ASP A 172 11.13 -2.10 17.41
CA ASP A 172 10.24 -2.03 16.27
C ASP A 172 11.05 -1.89 14.97
N PHE A 173 12.13 -1.10 14.98
CA PHE A 173 13.06 -1.01 13.85
C PHE A 173 13.68 -2.37 13.52
N THR A 174 14.18 -3.09 14.51
CA THR A 174 14.77 -4.42 14.32
C THR A 174 13.74 -5.40 13.75
N SER A 175 12.49 -5.33 14.24
CA SER A 175 11.39 -6.17 13.75
C SER A 175 11.10 -5.89 12.28
N LEU A 176 10.95 -4.61 11.90
CA LEU A 176 10.69 -4.21 10.52
C LEU A 176 11.82 -4.63 9.58
N MET A 177 13.08 -4.40 9.99
CA MET A 177 14.23 -4.80 9.19
C MET A 177 14.31 -6.31 8.98
N ASN A 178 14.01 -7.11 10.03
CA ASN A 178 13.96 -8.57 9.89
C ASN A 178 12.87 -9.03 8.93
N ASP A 179 11.67 -8.44 9.04
CA ASP A 179 10.56 -8.76 8.13
C ASP A 179 10.88 -8.32 6.69
N LEU A 180 11.45 -7.13 6.48
CA LEU A 180 11.86 -6.66 5.16
C LEU A 180 12.89 -7.60 4.53
N GLU A 181 13.95 -7.97 5.24
CA GLU A 181 14.96 -8.89 4.71
C GLU A 181 14.35 -10.25 4.38
N ASN A 182 13.71 -10.91 5.36
CA ASN A 182 13.25 -12.28 5.20
C ASN A 182 12.02 -12.46 4.29
N LYS A 183 11.09 -11.47 4.30
CA LYS A 183 9.79 -11.59 3.60
C LYS A 183 9.75 -10.83 2.28
N ILE A 184 10.62 -9.83 2.10
CA ILE A 184 10.66 -9.00 0.90
C ILE A 184 11.96 -9.26 0.13
N PHE A 185 13.11 -8.85 0.66
CA PHE A 185 14.37 -8.90 -0.08
C PHE A 185 14.88 -10.31 -0.38
N ASP A 186 14.63 -11.31 0.49
CA ASP A 186 15.01 -12.71 0.24
C ASP A 186 14.04 -13.46 -0.69
N ARG A 187 12.82 -12.91 -0.90
CA ARG A 187 11.76 -13.57 -1.67
C ARG A 187 11.59 -13.04 -3.09
N PHE A 188 11.85 -11.76 -3.31
CA PHE A 188 11.54 -11.09 -4.56
C PHE A 188 12.80 -10.60 -5.27
N ASP A 189 12.76 -10.64 -6.59
CA ASP A 189 13.87 -10.25 -7.47
C ASP A 189 14.07 -8.73 -7.54
N ASP A 190 15.21 -8.31 -8.06
CA ASP A 190 15.64 -6.90 -8.13
C ASP A 190 14.74 -6.02 -9.01
N ASP A 191 14.04 -6.58 -9.99
CA ASP A 191 13.10 -5.87 -10.86
C ASP A 191 11.72 -5.63 -10.23
N THR A 192 11.49 -6.15 -9.01
CA THR A 192 10.26 -5.92 -8.25
C THR A 192 10.08 -4.43 -7.95
N VAL A 193 8.93 -3.90 -8.33
CA VAL A 193 8.59 -2.49 -8.15
C VAL A 193 7.93 -2.28 -6.79
N VAL A 194 8.41 -1.28 -6.06
CA VAL A 194 7.88 -0.87 -4.74
C VAL A 194 7.06 0.40 -4.89
N HIS A 195 5.82 0.35 -4.45
CA HIS A 195 4.83 1.43 -4.44
C HIS A 195 4.54 1.82 -2.98
N PRO A 196 5.21 2.85 -2.42
CA PRO A 196 5.07 3.22 -1.01
C PRO A 196 3.82 4.05 -0.73
N GLY A 197 3.53 4.27 0.55
CA GLY A 197 2.41 5.10 1.00
C GLY A 197 2.55 6.59 0.69
N HIS A 198 3.76 7.08 0.40
CA HIS A 198 4.04 8.47 0.05
C HIS A 198 5.11 8.58 -1.04
N GLY A 199 4.99 9.62 -1.87
CA GLY A 199 6.04 10.04 -2.81
C GLY A 199 6.32 9.04 -3.93
N ASP A 200 7.62 8.86 -4.21
CA ASP A 200 8.12 8.14 -5.37
C ASP A 200 8.08 6.62 -5.22
N ASP A 201 8.00 5.92 -6.34
CA ASP A 201 8.22 4.49 -6.41
C ASP A 201 9.74 4.18 -6.43
N THR A 202 10.11 2.93 -6.14
CA THR A 202 11.48 2.42 -6.29
C THR A 202 11.46 0.96 -6.74
N THR A 203 12.63 0.31 -6.79
CA THR A 203 12.76 -1.13 -7.03
C THR A 203 13.59 -1.80 -5.95
N LEU A 204 13.39 -3.09 -5.71
CA LEU A 204 14.21 -3.83 -4.75
C LEU A 204 15.69 -3.81 -5.13
N GLY A 205 16.01 -3.83 -6.43
CA GLY A 205 17.39 -3.75 -6.90
C GLY A 205 18.06 -2.43 -6.56
N THR A 206 17.32 -1.31 -6.51
CA THR A 206 17.81 -0.02 -6.05
C THR A 206 18.12 -0.02 -4.56
N GLU A 207 17.24 -0.63 -3.77
CA GLU A 207 17.26 -0.55 -2.30
C GLU A 207 18.12 -1.64 -1.64
N ARG A 208 18.22 -2.84 -2.21
CA ARG A 208 18.95 -3.98 -1.68
C ARG A 208 20.42 -3.71 -1.29
N PRO A 209 21.20 -2.94 -2.05
CA PRO A 209 22.59 -2.63 -1.67
C PRO A 209 22.71 -1.86 -0.36
N HIS A 210 21.65 -1.22 0.11
CA HIS A 210 21.63 -0.34 1.28
C HIS A 210 21.19 -1.01 2.58
N LEU A 211 20.80 -2.29 2.56
CA LEU A 211 20.28 -3.02 3.76
C LEU A 211 21.25 -2.97 4.95
N ALA A 212 22.55 -3.19 4.71
CA ALA A 212 23.56 -3.15 5.77
C ALA A 212 23.72 -1.73 6.35
N GLU A 213 23.70 -0.71 5.49
CA GLU A 213 23.75 0.70 5.88
C GLU A 213 22.54 1.07 6.76
N TRP A 214 21.33 0.63 6.38
CA TRP A 214 20.12 0.91 7.16
C TRP A 214 20.21 0.28 8.56
N ARG A 215 20.68 -0.96 8.65
CA ARG A 215 20.87 -1.62 9.95
C ARG A 215 21.89 -0.90 10.85
N GLU A 216 22.99 -0.42 10.26
CA GLU A 216 24.04 0.31 11.01
C GLU A 216 23.56 1.69 11.46
N ARG A 217 22.86 2.40 10.58
CA ARG A 217 22.30 3.73 10.88
C ARG A 217 21.29 3.66 12.02
N GLY A 218 20.51 2.60 12.09
CA GLY A 218 19.33 2.51 12.94
C GLY A 218 18.28 3.54 12.52
N TRP A 219 17.27 3.70 13.35
CA TRP A 219 16.21 4.67 13.06
C TRP A 219 15.64 5.30 14.34
#